data_3e36704d201a8384dc36018300c7f47d
#
_entry.id   3e36704d201a8384dc36018300c7f47d
#
_cell.length_a   1.000
_cell.length_b   1.000
_cell.length_c   1.000
_cell.angle_alpha   90.00
_cell.angle_beta   90.00
_cell.angle_gamma   90.00
#
_symmetry.space_group_name_H-M   'P 1'
#
loop_
_entity.id
_entity.type
_entity.pdbx_description
1 polymer ?
#
loop_
_entity_poly.entity_id
_entity_poly.type
_entity_poly.pdbx_seq_one_letter_code
_entity_poly.pdbx_strand_id
1 'polypeptide(L)'
;MVLLKIGRGYAETGFGMKGQLVLCGSNYYEQKYYFNEEAFGRLPQQVKEELRIMCVLFTEDVGGALFLEFDPEEGLLLRTECDENDLLYDEIGSVLKAKALQEEKRELLESLELYYRVFILGQPGKG
;
A
#
# COMPACT_ATOMS: atom_id res chain seq x y z
N MET A 1 -6.14 -12.37 4.30
CA MET A 1 -5.26 -11.28 3.89
C MET A 1 -4.74 -11.51 2.50
N VAL A 2 -4.78 -10.49 1.69
CA VAL A 2 -4.28 -10.58 0.32
C VAL A 2 -3.14 -9.58 0.16
N LEU A 3 -2.06 -10.01 -0.45
CA LEU A 3 -0.91 -9.17 -0.70
C LEU A 3 -0.73 -9.02 -2.19
N LEU A 4 -0.82 -7.79 -2.67
CA LEU A 4 -0.68 -7.49 -4.09
C LEU A 4 0.63 -6.79 -4.34
N LYS A 5 1.36 -7.30 -5.31
CA LYS A 5 2.61 -6.70 -5.74
C LYS A 5 2.32 -5.67 -6.82
N ILE A 6 2.78 -4.47 -6.60
CA ILE A 6 2.55 -3.40 -7.57
C ILE A 6 3.31 -3.71 -8.85
N GLY A 7 2.56 -3.72 -9.96
CA GLY A 7 3.15 -3.94 -11.28
C GLY A 7 3.38 -5.36 -11.71
N ARG A 8 3.14 -6.35 -10.84
CA ARG A 8 3.44 -7.74 -11.20
C ARG A 8 2.50 -8.77 -10.63
N GLY A 9 1.28 -8.49 -10.46
CA GLY A 9 0.37 -9.47 -9.92
C GLY A 9 0.40 -9.49 -8.40
N TYR A 10 0.06 -10.61 -7.80
CA TYR A 10 -0.07 -10.67 -6.36
C TYR A 10 0.54 -11.94 -5.79
N ALA A 11 0.84 -11.87 -4.52
CA ALA A 11 1.37 -13.00 -3.79
C ALA A 11 0.55 -13.20 -2.54
N GLU A 12 0.45 -14.45 -2.12
CA GLU A 12 -0.20 -14.78 -0.86
C GLU A 12 0.83 -14.84 0.22
N THR A 13 0.53 -14.19 1.32
CA THR A 13 1.39 -14.30 2.48
C THR A 13 0.54 -14.07 3.70
N GLY A 14 0.81 -14.78 4.73
CA GLY A 14 0.02 -14.68 5.93
C GLY A 14 0.61 -13.82 7.00
N PHE A 15 1.71 -13.15 6.76
CA PHE A 15 2.34 -12.41 7.84
C PHE A 15 3.36 -11.45 7.31
N GLY A 16 3.75 -10.53 8.16
CA GLY A 16 4.77 -9.57 7.84
C GLY A 16 6.11 -10.24 7.65
N MET A 17 6.85 -9.75 6.70
CA MET A 17 8.16 -10.30 6.40
C MET A 17 9.24 -9.44 7.01
N LYS A 18 10.35 -10.06 7.31
CA LYS A 18 11.49 -9.34 7.79
C LYS A 18 11.92 -8.31 6.75
N GLY A 19 12.17 -7.10 7.18
CA GLY A 19 12.63 -6.05 6.30
C GLY A 19 11.54 -5.25 5.62
N GLN A 20 10.29 -5.62 5.81
CA GLN A 20 9.20 -4.83 5.24
C GLN A 20 9.07 -3.50 5.95
N LEU A 21 8.78 -2.47 5.16
CA LEU A 21 8.68 -1.11 5.65
C LEU A 21 7.34 -0.53 5.21
N VAL A 22 6.51 -0.17 6.19
CA VAL A 22 5.20 0.40 5.88
C VAL A 22 5.36 1.85 5.43
N LEU A 23 4.72 2.17 4.32
CA LEU A 23 4.65 3.54 3.83
C LEU A 23 3.47 4.26 4.47
N CYS A 24 2.30 3.67 4.35
CA CYS A 24 1.07 4.27 4.86
C CYS A 24 -0.02 3.20 4.92
N GLY A 25 -1.12 3.55 5.56
CA GLY A 25 -2.24 2.64 5.64
C GLY A 25 -3.49 3.30 6.19
N SER A 26 -4.62 2.68 5.92
CA SER A 26 -5.91 3.14 6.39
C SER A 26 -6.66 1.98 7.02
N ASN A 27 -7.36 2.24 8.11
CA ASN A 27 -8.12 1.22 8.83
C ASN A 27 -9.55 1.71 9.01
N TYR A 28 -10.48 1.04 8.34
CA TYR A 28 -11.88 1.43 8.38
C TYR A 28 -12.48 1.22 9.78
N TYR A 29 -12.09 0.12 10.46
CA TYR A 29 -12.64 -0.18 11.78
C TYR A 29 -12.32 0.90 12.80
N GLU A 30 -11.10 1.42 12.73
CA GLU A 30 -10.64 2.44 13.67
C GLU A 30 -10.82 3.86 13.13
N GLN A 31 -11.20 3.99 11.88
CA GLN A 31 -11.33 5.29 11.21
C GLN A 31 -10.05 6.08 11.33
N LYS A 32 -8.93 5.44 11.03
CA LYS A 32 -7.61 6.03 11.18
C LYS A 32 -6.78 5.86 9.92
N TYR A 33 -5.94 6.84 9.69
CA TYR A 33 -4.95 6.80 8.64
C TYR A 33 -3.56 6.96 9.26
N TYR A 34 -2.61 6.20 8.76
CA TYR A 34 -1.24 6.23 9.22
C TYR A 34 -0.30 6.54 8.06
N PHE A 35 0.64 7.44 8.28
CA PHE A 35 1.70 7.71 7.32
C PHE A 35 3.05 7.65 8.06
N ASN A 36 4.02 6.97 7.45
CA ASN A 36 5.34 6.80 8.05
C ASN A 36 6.19 8.04 7.81
N GLU A 37 6.04 9.04 8.68
CA GLU A 37 6.80 10.29 8.57
C GLU A 37 8.30 10.08 8.77
N GLU A 38 8.65 9.12 9.62
CA GLU A 38 10.05 8.90 9.94
C GLU A 38 10.85 8.50 8.71
N ALA A 39 10.33 7.56 7.94
CA ALA A 39 11.04 7.05 6.78
C ALA A 39 10.73 7.84 5.51
N PHE A 40 9.53 8.41 5.40
CA PHE A 40 9.05 9.00 4.14
C PHE A 40 8.63 10.45 4.29
N GLY A 41 9.04 11.11 5.37
CA GLY A 41 8.65 12.49 5.62
C GLY A 41 9.10 13.48 4.57
N ARG A 42 10.10 13.12 3.77
CA ARG A 42 10.63 14.01 2.73
C ARG A 42 9.82 14.02 1.45
N LEU A 43 8.84 13.13 1.34
CA LEU A 43 7.98 13.14 0.16
C LEU A 43 7.23 14.47 0.08
N PRO A 44 6.94 14.95 -1.13
CA PRO A 44 6.17 16.19 -1.28
C PRO A 44 4.80 16.07 -0.62
N GLN A 45 4.33 17.18 -0.08
CA GLN A 45 3.03 17.21 0.59
C GLN A 45 1.91 16.73 -0.33
N GLN A 46 2.00 17.07 -1.59
CA GLN A 46 1.03 16.65 -2.59
C GLN A 46 0.94 15.13 -2.70
N VAL A 47 2.10 14.46 -2.65
CA VAL A 47 2.15 13.01 -2.70
C VAL A 47 1.54 12.42 -1.42
N LYS A 48 1.87 12.99 -0.27
CA LYS A 48 1.33 12.53 1.00
C LYS A 48 -0.20 12.63 1.03
N GLU A 49 -0.73 13.73 0.50
CA GLU A 49 -2.18 13.92 0.44
C GLU A 49 -2.83 12.93 -0.51
N GLU A 50 -2.21 12.69 -1.64
CA GLU A 50 -2.76 11.75 -2.61
C GLU A 50 -2.81 10.34 -2.02
N LEU A 51 -1.76 9.95 -1.29
CA LEU A 51 -1.72 8.66 -0.63
C LEU A 51 -2.83 8.54 0.41
N ARG A 52 -3.03 9.60 1.19
CA ARG A 52 -4.09 9.58 2.20
C ARG A 52 -5.45 9.42 1.56
N ILE A 53 -5.72 10.21 0.54
CA ILE A 53 -7.02 10.18 -0.12
C ILE A 53 -7.29 8.79 -0.71
N MET A 54 -6.31 8.24 -1.42
CA MET A 54 -6.54 6.96 -2.07
C MET A 54 -6.74 5.82 -1.07
N CYS A 55 -5.97 5.81 0.03
CA CYS A 55 -6.12 4.76 1.03
C CYS A 55 -7.43 4.87 1.78
N VAL A 56 -7.80 6.09 2.18
CA VAL A 56 -9.04 6.31 2.92
C VAL A 56 -10.24 5.97 2.05
N LEU A 57 -10.25 6.41 0.80
CA LEU A 57 -11.36 6.10 -0.10
C LEU A 57 -11.48 4.60 -0.36
N PHE A 58 -10.35 3.91 -0.45
CA PHE A 58 -10.37 2.47 -0.64
C PHE A 58 -11.10 1.79 0.52
N THR A 59 -10.70 2.08 1.75
CA THR A 59 -11.32 1.42 2.90
C THR A 59 -12.73 1.92 3.16
N GLU A 60 -13.07 3.15 2.78
CA GLU A 60 -14.46 3.60 2.85
C GLU A 60 -15.35 2.78 1.93
N ASP A 61 -14.79 2.36 0.81
CA ASP A 61 -15.56 1.63 -0.19
C ASP A 61 -15.67 0.14 0.11
N VAL A 62 -14.56 -0.49 0.51
CA VAL A 62 -14.56 -1.95 0.69
C VAL A 62 -14.46 -2.40 2.14
N GLY A 63 -14.19 -1.49 3.06
CA GLY A 63 -14.02 -1.85 4.47
C GLY A 63 -12.63 -2.37 4.76
N GLY A 64 -12.45 -2.90 5.96
CA GLY A 64 -11.18 -3.50 6.35
C GLY A 64 -10.05 -2.50 6.51
N ALA A 65 -8.86 -2.94 6.19
CA ALA A 65 -7.66 -2.10 6.25
C ALA A 65 -6.84 -2.29 4.99
N LEU A 66 -6.14 -1.23 4.60
CA LEU A 66 -5.25 -1.24 3.45
C LEU A 66 -3.92 -0.67 3.87
N PHE A 67 -2.84 -1.39 3.53
CA PHE A 67 -1.49 -0.91 3.81
C PHE A 67 -0.65 -0.96 2.55
N LEU A 68 0.17 0.07 2.37
CA LEU A 68 1.21 0.07 1.33
C LEU A 68 2.53 -0.16 2.04
N GLU A 69 3.24 -1.20 1.62
CA GLU A 69 4.48 -1.61 2.27
C GLU A 69 5.55 -1.88 1.23
N PHE A 70 6.80 -1.65 1.61
CA PHE A 70 7.93 -1.97 0.74
C PHE A 70 8.66 -3.19 1.28
N ASP A 71 8.97 -4.08 0.37
CA ASP A 71 9.82 -5.23 0.65
C ASP A 71 11.12 -5.06 -0.13
N PRO A 72 12.29 -5.32 0.49
CA PRO A 72 13.56 -5.08 -0.20
C PRO A 72 13.71 -5.84 -1.52
N GLU A 73 13.10 -7.00 -1.62
CA GLU A 73 13.20 -7.82 -2.82
C GLU A 73 12.01 -7.65 -3.76
N GLU A 74 10.82 -7.57 -3.17
CA GLU A 74 9.59 -7.54 -3.98
C GLU A 74 9.17 -6.14 -4.41
N GLY A 75 9.65 -5.11 -3.71
CA GLY A 75 9.25 -3.75 -4.02
C GLY A 75 7.99 -3.34 -3.28
N LEU A 76 7.17 -2.54 -3.92
CA LEU A 76 5.97 -2.00 -3.29
C LEU A 76 4.85 -3.03 -3.32
N LEU A 77 4.28 -3.27 -2.15
CA LEU A 77 3.20 -4.24 -1.98
C LEU A 77 1.97 -3.56 -1.42
N LEU A 78 0.82 -4.03 -1.84
CA LEU A 78 -0.46 -3.55 -1.38
C LEU A 78 -1.11 -4.67 -0.56
N ARG A 79 -1.29 -4.47 0.74
CA ARG A 79 -1.79 -5.50 1.63
C ARG A 79 -3.15 -5.10 2.18
N THR A 80 -4.12 -6.01 2.09
CA THR A 80 -5.44 -5.77 2.66
C THR A 80 -5.70 -6.75 3.79
N GLU A 81 -6.47 -6.29 4.78
CA GLU A 81 -6.87 -7.12 5.91
C GLU A 81 -8.32 -6.87 6.24
N CYS A 82 -8.97 -7.88 6.81
CA CYS A 82 -10.30 -7.70 7.36
C CYS A 82 -10.40 -8.50 8.66
N ASP A 83 -11.35 -8.09 9.50
CA ASP A 83 -11.62 -8.79 10.74
C ASP A 83 -12.24 -10.14 10.40
N GLU A 84 -11.86 -11.18 11.13
CA GLU A 84 -12.42 -12.53 10.93
C GLU A 84 -13.93 -12.55 10.97
N ASN A 85 -14.51 -11.69 11.79
CA ASN A 85 -15.94 -11.66 12.01
C ASN A 85 -16.68 -10.67 11.13
N ASP A 86 -15.98 -10.06 10.18
CA ASP A 86 -16.59 -9.07 9.30
C ASP A 86 -17.25 -9.77 8.12
N LEU A 87 -18.50 -10.13 8.31
CA LEU A 87 -19.27 -10.82 7.27
C LEU A 87 -19.66 -9.91 6.11
N LEU A 88 -19.51 -8.61 6.29
CA LEU A 88 -19.86 -7.64 5.26
C LEU A 88 -18.68 -7.28 4.38
N TYR A 89 -17.49 -7.74 4.71
CA TYR A 89 -16.32 -7.42 3.91
C TYR A 89 -16.40 -8.11 2.56
N ASP A 90 -16.24 -7.31 1.51
CA ASP A 90 -16.30 -7.81 0.14
C ASP A 90 -14.89 -8.18 -0.33
N GLU A 91 -14.53 -9.44 -0.15
CA GLU A 91 -13.20 -9.91 -0.47
C GLU A 91 -12.90 -9.82 -1.96
N ILE A 92 -13.88 -10.20 -2.78
CA ILE A 92 -13.72 -10.14 -4.23
C ILE A 92 -13.64 -8.69 -4.69
N GLY A 93 -14.53 -7.86 -4.19
CA GLY A 93 -14.54 -6.45 -4.53
C GLY A 93 -13.26 -5.74 -4.13
N SER A 94 -12.69 -6.12 -2.98
CA SER A 94 -11.46 -5.48 -2.53
C SER A 94 -10.29 -5.82 -3.46
N VAL A 95 -10.23 -7.05 -3.96
CA VAL A 95 -9.18 -7.44 -4.90
C VAL A 95 -9.33 -6.68 -6.21
N LEU A 96 -10.56 -6.59 -6.71
CA LEU A 96 -10.82 -5.87 -7.96
C LEU A 96 -10.50 -4.38 -7.81
N LYS A 97 -10.87 -3.81 -6.68
CA LYS A 97 -10.59 -2.40 -6.42
C LYS A 97 -9.10 -2.13 -6.30
N ALA A 98 -8.38 -3.05 -5.67
CA ALA A 98 -6.94 -2.91 -5.53
C ALA A 98 -6.25 -2.96 -6.89
N LYS A 99 -6.72 -3.82 -7.78
CA LYS A 99 -6.16 -3.88 -9.13
C LYS A 99 -6.48 -2.61 -9.91
N ALA A 100 -7.69 -2.09 -9.76
CA ALA A 100 -8.05 -0.83 -10.40
C ALA A 100 -7.18 0.31 -9.89
N LEU A 101 -6.92 0.31 -8.59
CA LEU A 101 -6.07 1.33 -7.98
C LEU A 101 -4.65 1.29 -8.55
N GLN A 102 -4.11 0.09 -8.74
CA GLN A 102 -2.80 -0.08 -9.34
C GLN A 102 -2.73 0.56 -10.73
N GLU A 103 -3.79 0.37 -11.52
CA GLU A 103 -3.84 0.95 -12.85
C GLU A 103 -3.97 2.47 -12.81
N GLU A 104 -4.89 2.95 -12.00
CA GLU A 104 -5.17 4.39 -11.91
C GLU A 104 -3.99 5.17 -11.38
N LYS A 105 -3.25 4.60 -10.45
CA LYS A 105 -2.17 5.29 -9.76
C LYS A 105 -0.80 4.75 -10.16
N ARG A 106 -0.70 4.14 -11.32
CA ARG A 106 0.52 3.49 -11.76
C ARG A 106 1.75 4.41 -11.67
N GLU A 107 1.64 5.62 -12.18
CA GLU A 107 2.78 6.53 -12.19
C GLU A 107 3.22 6.89 -10.77
N LEU A 108 2.25 7.16 -9.91
CA LEU A 108 2.56 7.48 -8.53
C LEU A 108 3.24 6.30 -7.84
N LEU A 109 2.67 5.11 -7.99
CA LEU A 109 3.18 3.93 -7.31
C LEU A 109 4.57 3.54 -7.82
N GLU A 110 4.81 3.69 -9.11
CA GLU A 110 6.14 3.41 -9.67
C GLU A 110 7.17 4.41 -9.19
N SER A 111 6.79 5.68 -9.09
CA SER A 111 7.72 6.69 -8.60
C SER A 111 8.03 6.47 -7.12
N LEU A 112 7.07 5.98 -6.34
CA LEU A 112 7.31 5.67 -4.94
C LEU A 112 8.26 4.48 -4.80
N GLU A 113 8.12 3.48 -5.66
CA GLU A 113 9.01 2.34 -5.64
C GLU A 113 10.43 2.77 -5.98
N LEU A 114 10.58 3.65 -6.95
CA LEU A 114 11.89 4.19 -7.29
C LEU A 114 12.49 4.98 -6.13
N TYR A 115 11.67 5.81 -5.47
CA TYR A 115 12.12 6.56 -4.31
C TYR A 115 12.66 5.60 -3.23
N TYR A 116 11.93 4.53 -2.96
CA TYR A 116 12.34 3.55 -1.97
C TYR A 116 13.69 2.93 -2.32
N ARG A 117 13.86 2.51 -3.58
CA ARG A 117 15.10 1.87 -3.99
C ARG A 117 16.29 2.80 -3.89
N VAL A 118 16.11 4.04 -4.32
CA VAL A 118 17.21 5.00 -4.35
C VAL A 118 17.51 5.56 -2.97
N PHE A 119 16.49 6.04 -2.27
CA PHE A 119 16.69 6.81 -1.04
C PHE A 119 16.64 5.98 0.23
N ILE A 120 15.95 4.87 0.22
CA ILE A 120 15.87 4.01 1.40
C ILE A 120 16.89 2.88 1.31
N LEU A 121 16.93 2.17 0.19
CA LEU A 121 17.86 1.07 0.01
C LEU A 121 19.23 1.50 -0.47
N GLY A 122 19.35 2.73 -0.97
CA GLY A 122 20.64 3.23 -1.45
C GLY A 122 21.10 2.65 -2.76
N GLN A 123 20.19 2.09 -3.55
CA GLN A 123 20.53 1.53 -4.86
C GLN A 123 20.65 2.64 -5.89
N PRO A 124 21.52 2.46 -6.91
CA PRO A 124 21.59 3.47 -7.97
C PRO A 124 20.28 3.56 -8.72
N GLY A 125 19.90 4.78 -9.06
CA GLY A 125 18.72 4.97 -9.88
C GLY A 125 18.92 4.37 -11.25
N LYS A 126 17.85 3.88 -11.85
CA LYS A 126 17.90 3.35 -13.18
C LYS A 126 17.72 4.48 -14.17
N GLY A 127 18.66 4.61 -15.02
CA GLY A 127 18.57 5.63 -16.05
C GLY A 127 17.50 5.30 -17.06
#